data_33ef038508f17898f6f0d2e74051d6ba
#
_entry.id   33ef038508f17898f6f0d2e74051d6ba
#
_cell.length_a   1.000
_cell.length_b   1.000
_cell.length_c   1.000
_cell.angle_alpha   90.00
_cell.angle_beta   90.00
_cell.angle_gamma   90.00
#
_symmetry.space_group_name_H-M   'P 1'
#
loop_
_entity.id
_entity.type
_entity.pdbx_description
1 polymer ?
#
loop_
_entity_poly.entity_id
_entity_poly.type
_entity_poly.pdbx_seq_one_letter_code
_entity_poly.pdbx_strand_id
1 'polypeptide(L)'
;YTRSDTLSLHDALPISDLDHPFGHGRIEYLAGLGVSFLILLMGVELAKNSVQKILHPVSVQISTLSIAVLSASILVKLYMAYYNHAIGKKIRSATMAATATDSLSDAAATTVVLLAMLFLAVTGINIDGYCGILVAVFILAAGIGAAKETVSPLLGQAPDPEFVKEIKELVMQHEEVLGIHDMAVHDYGPGRVMVSLHAEVSGDGNIYELHDLIDRIERELKEKLHCETVIHIDPIDVGNVKTVEMKEEMVKLVKAIDERLTIHDFRMVTGTTHHNMIFDVVIPADFKLSQEELKDIIQMKVWEKWPDYYVVIDVDTAYVY
;
A
#
# COMPACT_ATOMS: atom_id res chain seq x y z
N TYR A 1 14.43 29.89 -21.73
CA TYR A 1 13.99 28.65 -21.03
C TYR A 1 12.95 29.09 -20.00
N THR A 2 11.72 29.18 -20.42
CA THR A 2 10.58 29.38 -19.53
C THR A 2 10.16 28.02 -19.00
N ARG A 3 10.63 27.67 -17.82
CA ARG A 3 10.07 26.58 -17.00
C ARG A 3 8.65 27.01 -16.67
N SER A 4 7.65 26.33 -17.20
CA SER A 4 6.27 26.49 -16.77
C SER A 4 6.19 25.86 -15.38
N ASP A 5 6.39 26.69 -14.35
CA ASP A 5 6.13 26.34 -12.96
C ASP A 5 4.62 26.17 -12.80
N THR A 6 4.12 25.04 -13.27
CA THR A 6 2.90 24.50 -12.68
C THR A 6 3.31 24.02 -11.30
N LEU A 7 3.09 24.88 -10.30
CA LEU A 7 3.08 24.50 -8.90
C LEU A 7 2.15 23.27 -8.79
N SER A 8 2.74 22.08 -8.83
CA SER A 8 2.00 20.87 -8.51
C SER A 8 1.68 20.95 -7.02
N LEU A 9 0.52 20.49 -6.61
CA LEU A 9 0.19 20.34 -5.19
C LEU A 9 1.27 19.51 -4.44
N HIS A 10 2.05 18.71 -5.15
CA HIS A 10 3.22 17.99 -4.65
C HIS A 10 4.34 18.91 -4.15
N ASP A 11 4.51 20.11 -4.72
CA ASP A 11 5.54 21.06 -4.28
C ASP A 11 5.11 21.84 -3.02
N ALA A 12 3.85 21.77 -2.65
CA ALA A 12 3.28 22.53 -1.53
C ALA A 12 3.21 21.72 -0.22
N LEU A 13 3.40 20.38 -0.24
CA LEU A 13 3.04 19.55 0.89
C LEU A 13 4.16 19.05 1.80
N PRO A 14 5.36 18.73 1.48
CA PRO A 14 6.24 18.25 2.53
C PRO A 14 7.47 19.10 2.72
N ILE A 15 7.30 20.33 3.17
CA ILE A 15 8.44 21.02 3.75
C ILE A 15 8.84 20.20 4.97
N SER A 16 10.02 19.56 4.91
CA SER A 16 10.63 18.94 6.07
C SER A 16 11.12 20.03 7.02
N ASP A 17 10.93 19.85 8.30
CA ASP A 17 11.46 20.69 9.36
C ASP A 17 12.29 19.85 10.35
N LEU A 18 12.78 20.49 11.43
CA LEU A 18 13.57 19.80 12.44
C LEU A 18 12.79 18.74 13.21
N ASP A 19 11.49 18.92 13.36
CA ASP A 19 10.61 18.00 14.08
C ASP A 19 10.10 16.89 13.16
N HIS A 20 10.00 17.15 11.85
CA HIS A 20 9.52 16.20 10.83
C HIS A 20 10.50 16.13 9.65
N PRO A 21 11.65 15.46 9.80
CA PRO A 21 12.70 15.42 8.76
C PRO A 21 12.26 14.68 7.49
N PHE A 22 11.28 13.78 7.58
CA PHE A 22 10.69 13.09 6.43
C PHE A 22 9.52 13.85 5.78
N GLY A 23 9.22 15.07 6.26
CA GLY A 23 8.14 15.93 5.76
C GLY A 23 6.77 15.62 6.38
N HIS A 24 5.78 16.41 5.97
CA HIS A 24 4.42 16.37 6.51
C HIS A 24 3.42 15.64 5.60
N GLY A 25 3.88 14.83 4.63
CA GLY A 25 3.03 14.16 3.65
C GLY A 25 1.90 13.31 4.27
N ARG A 26 2.14 12.70 5.42
CA ARG A 26 1.13 11.89 6.15
C ARG A 26 -0.03 12.71 6.73
N ILE A 27 0.09 14.05 6.82
CA ILE A 27 -1.03 14.92 7.21
C ILE A 27 -2.20 14.78 6.23
N GLU A 28 -1.94 14.47 4.97
CA GLU A 28 -2.99 14.21 3.99
C GLU A 28 -3.86 13.02 4.39
N TYR A 29 -3.25 11.93 4.84
CA TYR A 29 -3.99 10.76 5.34
C TYR A 29 -4.82 11.09 6.59
N LEU A 30 -4.26 11.89 7.50
CA LEU A 30 -5.00 12.37 8.69
C LEU A 30 -6.16 13.28 8.31
N ALA A 31 -5.99 14.16 7.33
CA ALA A 31 -7.06 15.00 6.81
C ALA A 31 -8.18 14.16 6.16
N GLY A 32 -7.81 13.16 5.34
CA GLY A 32 -8.75 12.20 4.76
C GLY A 32 -9.51 11.41 5.83
N LEU A 33 -8.83 10.99 6.89
CA LEU A 33 -9.46 10.32 8.04
C LEU A 33 -10.45 11.26 8.75
N GLY A 34 -10.10 12.54 8.91
CA GLY A 34 -11.00 13.57 9.46
C GLY A 34 -12.28 13.71 8.65
N VAL A 35 -12.17 13.76 7.31
CA VAL A 35 -13.33 13.78 6.40
C VAL A 35 -14.17 12.51 6.54
N SER A 36 -13.53 11.34 6.56
CA SER A 36 -14.22 10.05 6.74
C SER A 36 -15.00 9.99 8.06
N PHE A 37 -14.44 10.53 9.13
CA PHE A 37 -15.11 10.64 10.42
C PHE A 37 -16.37 11.54 10.35
N LEU A 38 -16.30 12.67 9.64
CA LEU A 38 -17.47 13.53 9.42
C LEU A 38 -18.56 12.80 8.62
N ILE A 39 -18.19 12.03 7.60
CA ILE A 39 -19.15 11.20 6.83
C ILE A 39 -19.85 10.20 7.76
N LEU A 40 -19.11 9.53 8.63
CA LEU A 40 -19.70 8.58 9.60
C LEU A 40 -20.65 9.28 10.57
N LEU A 41 -20.29 10.45 11.10
CA LEU A 41 -21.17 11.24 11.97
C LEU A 41 -22.47 11.61 11.24
N MET A 42 -22.38 12.08 10.00
CA MET A 42 -23.56 12.41 9.18
C MET A 42 -24.42 11.18 8.91
N GLY A 43 -23.81 10.01 8.64
CA GLY A 43 -24.53 8.74 8.46
C GLY A 43 -25.33 8.33 9.71
N VAL A 44 -24.71 8.44 10.90
CA VAL A 44 -25.38 8.16 12.18
C VAL A 44 -26.51 9.15 12.45
N GLU A 45 -26.29 10.44 12.20
CA GLU A 45 -27.32 11.45 12.38
C GLU A 45 -28.50 11.26 11.43
N LEU A 46 -28.23 10.91 10.17
CA LEU A 46 -29.27 10.58 9.20
C LEU A 46 -30.07 9.35 9.64
N ALA A 47 -29.41 8.29 10.13
CA ALA A 47 -30.07 7.11 10.64
C ALA A 47 -31.01 7.46 11.81
N LYS A 48 -30.53 8.23 12.78
CA LYS A 48 -31.32 8.69 13.93
C LYS A 48 -32.53 9.51 13.49
N ASN A 49 -32.36 10.49 12.60
CA ASN A 49 -33.42 11.33 12.10
C ASN A 49 -34.46 10.51 11.30
N SER A 50 -33.99 9.52 10.54
CA SER A 50 -34.87 8.63 9.76
C SER A 50 -35.71 7.75 10.66
N VAL A 51 -35.15 7.19 11.74
CA VAL A 51 -35.91 6.45 12.75
C VAL A 51 -36.96 7.34 13.42
N GLN A 52 -36.62 8.59 13.75
CA GLN A 52 -37.59 9.55 14.31
C GLN A 52 -38.74 9.84 13.36
N LYS A 53 -38.47 9.99 12.04
CA LYS A 53 -39.50 10.19 11.02
C LYS A 53 -40.43 9.00 10.84
N ILE A 54 -39.93 7.78 11.08
CA ILE A 54 -40.77 6.56 11.08
C ILE A 54 -41.68 6.52 12.29
N LEU A 55 -41.11 6.82 13.49
CA LEU A 55 -41.88 6.77 14.76
C LEU A 55 -42.85 7.95 14.90
N HIS A 56 -42.50 9.11 14.36
CA HIS A 56 -43.27 10.34 14.43
C HIS A 56 -43.36 10.97 13.01
N PRO A 57 -44.26 10.47 12.13
CA PRO A 57 -44.39 10.96 10.79
C PRO A 57 -44.82 12.44 10.75
N VAL A 58 -44.05 13.26 10.07
CA VAL A 58 -44.32 14.69 9.85
C VAL A 58 -44.84 14.90 8.45
N SER A 59 -45.83 15.76 8.29
CA SER A 59 -46.33 16.13 6.99
C SER A 59 -45.30 16.97 6.21
N VAL A 60 -44.85 16.47 5.07
CA VAL A 60 -43.93 17.16 4.17
C VAL A 60 -44.71 18.04 3.19
N GLN A 61 -44.42 19.34 3.17
CA GLN A 61 -45.00 20.25 2.18
C GLN A 61 -44.15 20.20 0.90
N ILE A 62 -44.77 19.80 -0.19
CA ILE A 62 -44.13 19.71 -1.50
C ILE A 62 -44.30 21.06 -2.23
N SER A 63 -43.17 21.70 -2.59
CA SER A 63 -43.20 22.90 -3.42
C SER A 63 -42.32 22.72 -4.67
N THR A 64 -42.67 23.38 -5.76
CA THR A 64 -41.88 23.37 -7.00
C THR A 64 -40.49 23.94 -6.76
N LEU A 65 -40.38 24.92 -5.88
CA LEU A 65 -39.06 25.50 -5.47
C LEU A 65 -38.18 24.46 -4.78
N SER A 66 -38.74 23.66 -3.86
CA SER A 66 -37.97 22.59 -3.18
C SER A 66 -37.45 21.55 -4.19
N ILE A 67 -38.23 21.15 -5.18
CA ILE A 67 -37.80 20.21 -6.22
C ILE A 67 -36.64 20.82 -7.05
N ALA A 68 -36.78 22.10 -7.45
CA ALA A 68 -35.77 22.77 -8.26
C ALA A 68 -34.41 22.89 -7.47
N VAL A 69 -34.48 23.28 -6.19
CA VAL A 69 -33.30 23.42 -5.33
C VAL A 69 -32.62 22.06 -5.10
N LEU A 70 -33.38 21.00 -4.79
CA LEU A 70 -32.83 19.65 -4.62
C LEU A 70 -32.17 19.14 -5.90
N SER A 71 -32.83 19.33 -7.07
CA SER A 71 -32.25 18.93 -8.36
C SER A 71 -30.96 19.67 -8.68
N ALA A 72 -30.90 20.97 -8.44
CA ALA A 72 -29.67 21.75 -8.62
C ALA A 72 -28.56 21.29 -7.66
N SER A 73 -28.90 21.01 -6.41
CA SER A 73 -27.96 20.49 -5.42
C SER A 73 -27.34 19.16 -5.85
N ILE A 74 -28.16 18.22 -6.35
CA ILE A 74 -27.70 16.92 -6.87
C ILE A 74 -26.68 17.12 -8.00
N LEU A 75 -26.97 18.00 -8.96
CA LEU A 75 -26.05 18.25 -10.09
C LEU A 75 -24.72 18.81 -9.63
N VAL A 76 -24.73 19.78 -8.71
CA VAL A 76 -23.51 20.36 -8.14
C VAL A 76 -22.70 19.30 -7.39
N LYS A 77 -23.33 18.50 -6.55
CA LYS A 77 -22.66 17.43 -5.77
C LYS A 77 -22.08 16.33 -6.67
N LEU A 78 -22.78 15.93 -7.72
CA LEU A 78 -22.26 14.97 -8.69
C LEU A 78 -21.04 15.54 -9.45
N TYR A 79 -21.08 16.82 -9.82
CA TYR A 79 -19.94 17.48 -10.43
C TYR A 79 -18.73 17.52 -9.46
N MET A 80 -18.95 17.88 -8.19
CA MET A 80 -17.91 17.88 -7.17
C MET A 80 -17.33 16.47 -6.95
N ALA A 81 -18.17 15.45 -6.87
CA ALA A 81 -17.72 14.06 -6.74
C ALA A 81 -16.86 13.63 -7.93
N TYR A 82 -17.32 13.89 -9.15
CA TYR A 82 -16.57 13.61 -10.37
C TYR A 82 -15.23 14.33 -10.41
N TYR A 83 -15.21 15.63 -10.13
CA TYR A 83 -14.00 16.45 -10.13
C TYR A 83 -12.99 15.94 -9.11
N ASN A 84 -13.41 15.77 -7.86
CA ASN A 84 -12.53 15.31 -6.77
C ASN A 84 -12.02 13.88 -7.03
N HIS A 85 -12.85 13.00 -7.57
CA HIS A 85 -12.43 11.65 -7.93
C HIS A 85 -11.38 11.66 -9.06
N ALA A 86 -11.65 12.41 -10.14
CA ALA A 86 -10.75 12.47 -11.30
C ALA A 86 -9.38 13.07 -10.95
N ILE A 87 -9.35 14.17 -10.19
CA ILE A 87 -8.11 14.81 -9.76
C ILE A 87 -7.44 13.97 -8.67
N GLY A 88 -8.20 13.50 -7.66
CA GLY A 88 -7.67 12.68 -6.57
C GLY A 88 -6.95 11.42 -7.06
N LYS A 89 -7.53 10.75 -8.06
CA LYS A 89 -6.87 9.60 -8.71
C LYS A 89 -5.58 9.99 -9.41
N LYS A 90 -5.55 11.14 -10.10
CA LYS A 90 -4.37 11.62 -10.83
C LYS A 90 -3.20 11.97 -9.92
N ILE A 91 -3.48 12.59 -8.76
CA ILE A 91 -2.46 13.01 -7.79
C ILE A 91 -2.31 12.05 -6.61
N ARG A 92 -3.01 10.90 -6.63
CA ARG A 92 -3.03 9.88 -5.56
C ARG A 92 -3.36 10.47 -4.17
N SER A 93 -4.30 11.42 -4.11
CA SER A 93 -4.69 12.10 -2.87
C SER A 93 -5.81 11.37 -2.15
N ALA A 94 -5.54 10.86 -0.94
CA ALA A 94 -6.53 10.22 -0.07
C ALA A 94 -7.61 11.21 0.41
N THR A 95 -7.24 12.45 0.68
CA THR A 95 -8.17 13.52 1.08
C THR A 95 -9.18 13.84 -0.02
N MET A 96 -8.71 13.95 -1.27
CA MET A 96 -9.62 14.17 -2.40
C MET A 96 -10.52 12.96 -2.67
N ALA A 97 -10.03 11.73 -2.49
CA ALA A 97 -10.85 10.53 -2.57
C ALA A 97 -11.96 10.53 -1.50
N ALA A 98 -11.62 10.86 -0.24
CA ALA A 98 -12.59 10.99 0.84
C ALA A 98 -13.64 12.09 0.54
N THR A 99 -13.21 13.26 0.03
CA THR A 99 -14.10 14.36 -0.35
C THR A 99 -15.02 13.99 -1.54
N ALA A 100 -14.52 13.17 -2.49
CA ALA A 100 -15.34 12.64 -3.56
C ALA A 100 -16.44 11.71 -3.03
N THR A 101 -16.08 10.82 -2.08
CA THR A 101 -17.01 9.92 -1.40
C THR A 101 -18.07 10.70 -0.61
N ASP A 102 -17.70 11.74 0.10
CA ASP A 102 -18.61 12.66 0.80
C ASP A 102 -19.61 13.30 -0.17
N SER A 103 -19.11 13.91 -1.24
CA SER A 103 -19.97 14.54 -2.26
C SER A 103 -20.92 13.57 -2.95
N LEU A 104 -20.47 12.32 -3.16
CA LEU A 104 -21.33 11.26 -3.74
C LEU A 104 -22.39 10.81 -2.74
N SER A 105 -22.04 10.66 -1.47
CA SER A 105 -22.97 10.30 -0.39
C SER A 105 -24.06 11.37 -0.22
N ASP A 106 -23.68 12.63 -0.26
CA ASP A 106 -24.61 13.76 -0.21
C ASP A 106 -25.54 13.79 -1.44
N ALA A 107 -25.01 13.54 -2.64
CA ALA A 107 -25.82 13.46 -3.85
C ALA A 107 -26.84 12.30 -3.78
N ALA A 108 -26.41 11.13 -3.30
CA ALA A 108 -27.27 9.97 -3.11
C ALA A 108 -28.38 10.26 -2.08
N ALA A 109 -28.04 10.83 -0.92
CA ALA A 109 -29.01 11.22 0.11
C ALA A 109 -30.04 12.21 -0.44
N THR A 110 -29.58 13.24 -1.13
CA THR A 110 -30.48 14.27 -1.72
C THR A 110 -31.37 13.67 -2.82
N THR A 111 -30.84 12.75 -3.63
CA THR A 111 -31.61 12.05 -4.67
C THR A 111 -32.73 11.20 -4.06
N VAL A 112 -32.43 10.48 -2.97
CA VAL A 112 -33.44 9.66 -2.29
C VAL A 112 -34.53 10.53 -1.64
N VAL A 113 -34.16 11.66 -1.05
CA VAL A 113 -35.13 12.64 -0.52
C VAL A 113 -36.03 13.16 -1.64
N LEU A 114 -35.45 13.51 -2.79
CA LEU A 114 -36.22 13.98 -3.96
C LEU A 114 -37.17 12.89 -4.48
N LEU A 115 -36.69 11.64 -4.59
CA LEU A 115 -37.53 10.50 -5.04
C LEU A 115 -38.64 10.20 -4.02
N ALA A 116 -38.37 10.23 -2.72
CA ALA A 116 -39.36 10.03 -1.67
C ALA A 116 -40.41 11.14 -1.70
N MET A 117 -40.03 12.38 -1.96
CA MET A 117 -40.94 13.52 -2.10
C MET A 117 -41.83 13.39 -3.34
N LEU A 118 -41.28 12.96 -4.48
CA LEU A 118 -42.06 12.69 -5.70
C LEU A 118 -43.02 11.51 -5.49
N PHE A 119 -42.60 10.46 -4.83
CA PHE A 119 -43.42 9.31 -4.48
C PHE A 119 -44.58 9.71 -3.59
N LEU A 120 -44.35 10.52 -2.57
CA LEU A 120 -45.40 11.08 -1.71
C LEU A 120 -46.39 11.92 -2.52
N ALA A 121 -45.89 12.73 -3.48
CA ALA A 121 -46.76 13.56 -4.33
C ALA A 121 -47.75 12.73 -5.19
N VAL A 122 -47.33 11.56 -5.65
CA VAL A 122 -48.13 10.67 -6.53
C VAL A 122 -49.02 9.73 -5.71
N THR A 123 -48.52 9.15 -4.63
CA THR A 123 -49.20 8.06 -3.90
C THR A 123 -49.86 8.50 -2.60
N GLY A 124 -49.50 9.65 -2.05
CA GLY A 124 -49.91 10.09 -0.71
C GLY A 124 -49.24 9.33 0.45
N ILE A 125 -48.34 8.38 0.18
CA ILE A 125 -47.68 7.55 1.20
C ILE A 125 -46.29 8.15 1.50
N ASN A 126 -46.04 8.44 2.77
CA ASN A 126 -44.73 8.95 3.22
C ASN A 126 -43.77 7.79 3.50
N ILE A 127 -42.75 7.65 2.64
CA ILE A 127 -41.71 6.64 2.75
C ILE A 127 -40.31 7.25 3.12
N ASP A 128 -40.26 8.57 3.37
CA ASP A 128 -39.02 9.33 3.56
C ASP A 128 -38.11 8.72 4.68
N GLY A 129 -38.71 8.34 5.82
CA GLY A 129 -37.94 7.71 6.91
C GLY A 129 -37.31 6.37 6.54
N TYR A 130 -38.01 5.52 5.77
CA TYR A 130 -37.47 4.23 5.33
C TYR A 130 -36.35 4.40 4.31
N CYS A 131 -36.54 5.30 3.35
CA CYS A 131 -35.53 5.67 2.38
C CYS A 131 -34.29 6.26 3.07
N GLY A 132 -34.51 7.09 4.09
CA GLY A 132 -33.42 7.69 4.86
C GLY A 132 -32.57 6.65 5.59
N ILE A 133 -33.14 5.57 6.14
CA ILE A 133 -32.37 4.47 6.74
C ILE A 133 -31.52 3.76 5.70
N LEU A 134 -32.08 3.47 4.52
CA LEU A 134 -31.33 2.83 3.45
C LEU A 134 -30.09 3.65 3.03
N VAL A 135 -30.27 4.96 2.89
CA VAL A 135 -29.19 5.88 2.57
C VAL A 135 -28.19 5.98 3.71
N ALA A 136 -28.63 6.02 4.97
CA ALA A 136 -27.74 6.06 6.12
C ALA A 136 -26.81 4.83 6.16
N VAL A 137 -27.34 3.64 5.89
CA VAL A 137 -26.51 2.41 5.79
C VAL A 137 -25.49 2.52 4.67
N PHE A 138 -25.88 3.04 3.52
CA PHE A 138 -24.97 3.27 2.39
C PHE A 138 -23.86 4.27 2.76
N ILE A 139 -24.21 5.41 3.38
CA ILE A 139 -23.23 6.43 3.82
C ILE A 139 -22.28 5.86 4.87
N LEU A 140 -22.77 5.09 5.82
CA LEU A 140 -21.93 4.45 6.84
C LEU A 140 -20.94 3.46 6.22
N ALA A 141 -21.41 2.64 5.27
CA ALA A 141 -20.54 1.71 4.56
C ALA A 141 -19.44 2.45 3.74
N ALA A 142 -19.82 3.52 3.02
CA ALA A 142 -18.89 4.35 2.28
C ALA A 142 -17.88 5.06 3.20
N GLY A 143 -18.33 5.60 4.35
CA GLY A 143 -17.47 6.24 5.34
C GLY A 143 -16.47 5.26 5.97
N ILE A 144 -16.88 4.03 6.27
CA ILE A 144 -15.98 2.97 6.74
C ILE A 144 -14.93 2.63 5.67
N GLY A 145 -15.34 2.53 4.41
CA GLY A 145 -14.44 2.30 3.28
C GLY A 145 -13.37 3.40 3.18
N ALA A 146 -13.80 4.66 3.15
CA ALA A 146 -12.90 5.80 3.09
C ALA A 146 -11.96 5.88 4.30
N ALA A 147 -12.44 5.55 5.51
CA ALA A 147 -11.59 5.49 6.70
C ALA A 147 -10.52 4.39 6.59
N LYS A 148 -10.86 3.22 6.06
CA LYS A 148 -9.88 2.14 5.83
C LYS A 148 -8.81 2.54 4.83
N GLU A 149 -9.17 3.18 3.72
CA GLU A 149 -8.24 3.65 2.69
C GLU A 149 -7.26 4.71 3.22
N THR A 150 -7.67 5.53 4.17
CA THR A 150 -6.79 6.55 4.78
C THR A 150 -5.94 6.02 5.93
N VAL A 151 -6.42 5.01 6.66
CA VAL A 151 -5.67 4.39 7.77
C VAL A 151 -4.64 3.38 7.26
N SER A 152 -4.94 2.64 6.18
CA SER A 152 -4.07 1.59 5.65
C SER A 152 -2.63 2.07 5.36
N PRO A 153 -2.38 3.20 4.68
CA PRO A 153 -1.03 3.74 4.49
C PRO A 153 -0.33 4.14 5.79
N LEU A 154 -1.09 4.61 6.80
CA LEU A 154 -0.52 4.96 8.11
C LEU A 154 -0.02 3.74 8.88
N LEU A 155 -0.66 2.59 8.68
CA LEU A 155 -0.29 1.30 9.30
C LEU A 155 0.82 0.56 8.54
N GLY A 156 1.28 1.07 7.40
CA GLY A 156 2.27 0.40 6.58
C GLY A 156 1.62 -0.53 5.55
N GLN A 157 0.83 0.02 4.67
CA GLN A 157 0.24 -0.72 3.55
C GLN A 157 1.33 -1.30 2.66
N ALA A 158 1.11 -2.52 2.15
CA ALA A 158 1.97 -3.12 1.14
C ALA A 158 2.07 -2.19 -0.10
N PRO A 159 3.27 -2.03 -0.68
CA PRO A 159 3.46 -1.19 -1.85
C PRO A 159 2.72 -1.73 -3.07
N ASP A 160 2.50 -0.86 -4.06
CA ASP A 160 1.93 -1.25 -5.34
C ASP A 160 2.83 -2.29 -6.02
N PRO A 161 2.31 -3.48 -6.39
CA PRO A 161 3.10 -4.52 -7.05
C PRO A 161 3.77 -4.06 -8.36
N GLU A 162 3.13 -3.14 -9.10
CA GLU A 162 3.70 -2.59 -10.32
C GLU A 162 4.92 -1.70 -10.02
N PHE A 163 4.85 -0.88 -8.98
CA PHE A 163 5.96 -0.07 -8.51
C PHE A 163 7.16 -0.93 -8.07
N VAL A 164 6.90 -2.01 -7.33
CA VAL A 164 7.95 -2.97 -6.93
C VAL A 164 8.60 -3.62 -8.15
N LYS A 165 7.81 -3.98 -9.15
CA LYS A 165 8.29 -4.56 -10.40
C LYS A 165 9.17 -3.56 -11.17
N GLU A 166 8.75 -2.30 -11.27
CA GLU A 166 9.54 -1.25 -11.93
C GLU A 166 10.90 -1.05 -11.27
N ILE A 167 10.96 -1.06 -9.93
CA ILE A 167 12.23 -1.01 -9.18
C ILE A 167 13.10 -2.21 -9.54
N LYS A 168 12.54 -3.43 -9.48
CA LYS A 168 13.26 -4.66 -9.82
C LYS A 168 13.82 -4.63 -11.24
N GLU A 169 13.01 -4.26 -12.20
CA GLU A 169 13.42 -4.20 -13.61
C GLU A 169 14.53 -3.18 -13.80
N LEU A 170 14.48 -2.02 -13.14
CA LEU A 170 15.49 -0.99 -13.27
C LEU A 170 16.83 -1.42 -12.67
N VAL A 171 16.81 -1.99 -11.46
CA VAL A 171 18.04 -2.46 -10.80
C VAL A 171 18.67 -3.62 -11.56
N MET A 172 17.86 -4.59 -12.03
CA MET A 172 18.32 -5.75 -12.78
C MET A 172 18.72 -5.46 -14.24
N GLN A 173 18.56 -4.23 -14.77
CA GLN A 173 19.10 -3.83 -16.05
C GLN A 173 20.64 -3.73 -16.06
N HIS A 174 21.25 -3.64 -14.88
CA HIS A 174 22.69 -3.57 -14.72
C HIS A 174 23.27 -4.99 -14.60
N GLU A 175 24.12 -5.37 -15.56
CA GLU A 175 24.67 -6.74 -15.67
C GLU A 175 25.52 -7.16 -14.46
N GLU A 176 26.08 -6.19 -13.74
CA GLU A 176 26.89 -6.41 -12.54
C GLU A 176 26.05 -6.79 -11.31
N VAL A 177 24.72 -6.53 -11.33
CA VAL A 177 23.77 -6.94 -10.30
C VAL A 177 23.26 -8.33 -10.62
N LEU A 178 23.57 -9.29 -9.77
CA LEU A 178 23.27 -10.72 -9.97
C LEU A 178 21.90 -11.10 -9.40
N GLY A 179 21.43 -10.36 -8.39
CA GLY A 179 20.14 -10.57 -7.75
C GLY A 179 19.77 -9.40 -6.83
N ILE A 180 18.51 -9.36 -6.42
CA ILE A 180 18.01 -8.41 -5.42
C ILE A 180 17.08 -9.13 -4.44
N HIS A 181 17.17 -8.76 -3.16
CA HIS A 181 16.33 -9.29 -2.08
C HIS A 181 16.08 -8.24 -1.00
N ASP A 182 15.33 -8.56 0.04
CA ASP A 182 15.03 -7.73 1.23
C ASP A 182 14.59 -6.31 0.89
N MET A 183 13.71 -6.20 -0.12
CA MET A 183 13.17 -4.91 -0.50
C MET A 183 12.11 -4.46 0.50
N ALA A 184 12.36 -3.33 1.17
CA ALA A 184 11.39 -2.63 2.00
C ALA A 184 11.04 -1.28 1.39
N VAL A 185 9.74 -1.00 1.30
CA VAL A 185 9.21 0.25 0.77
C VAL A 185 8.43 0.98 1.86
N HIS A 186 8.85 2.19 2.17
CA HIS A 186 8.24 3.04 3.18
C HIS A 186 7.55 4.25 2.53
N ASP A 187 6.24 4.38 2.75
CA ASP A 187 5.45 5.52 2.30
C ASP A 187 5.33 6.56 3.44
N TYR A 188 5.85 7.75 3.18
CA TYR A 188 5.72 8.91 4.06
C TYR A 188 4.69 9.94 3.56
N GLY A 189 3.84 9.53 2.62
CA GLY A 189 2.83 10.37 2.00
C GLY A 189 3.15 10.70 0.54
N PRO A 190 2.25 11.39 -0.15
CA PRO A 190 2.38 11.69 -1.56
C PRO A 190 3.73 12.29 -1.94
N GLY A 191 4.42 11.67 -2.89
CA GLY A 191 5.72 12.12 -3.38
C GLY A 191 6.91 11.86 -2.45
N ARG A 192 6.75 11.07 -1.38
CA ARG A 192 7.81 10.75 -0.43
C ARG A 192 7.86 9.25 -0.15
N VAL A 193 8.51 8.53 -1.02
CA VAL A 193 8.73 7.08 -0.89
C VAL A 193 10.21 6.83 -0.64
N MET A 194 10.51 6.00 0.35
CA MET A 194 11.86 5.53 0.65
C MET A 194 11.90 4.02 0.43
N VAL A 195 12.96 3.57 -0.23
CA VAL A 195 13.19 2.16 -0.54
C VAL A 195 14.53 1.75 0.04
N SER A 196 14.59 0.62 0.68
CA SER A 196 15.84 -0.08 0.95
C SER A 196 15.79 -1.45 0.30
N LEU A 197 16.89 -1.88 -0.26
CA LEU A 197 17.02 -3.21 -0.85
C LEU A 197 18.46 -3.69 -0.79
N HIS A 198 18.66 -4.98 -0.95
CA HIS A 198 19.95 -5.60 -1.08
C HIS A 198 20.22 -5.96 -2.55
N ALA A 199 21.43 -5.71 -3.03
CA ALA A 199 21.88 -6.07 -4.36
C ALA A 199 23.06 -7.03 -4.28
N GLU A 200 22.88 -8.23 -4.82
CA GLU A 200 23.92 -9.24 -4.94
C GLU A 200 24.89 -8.85 -6.08
N VAL A 201 26.16 -8.76 -5.78
CA VAL A 201 27.22 -8.44 -6.74
C VAL A 201 28.38 -9.42 -6.62
N SER A 202 29.28 -9.48 -7.61
CA SER A 202 30.47 -10.33 -7.52
C SER A 202 31.41 -9.88 -6.41
N GLY A 203 31.76 -10.80 -5.49
CA GLY A 203 32.71 -10.55 -4.41
C GLY A 203 34.15 -10.27 -4.89
N ASP A 204 34.51 -10.65 -6.11
CA ASP A 204 35.79 -10.37 -6.73
C ASP A 204 35.85 -8.97 -7.39
N GLY A 205 34.74 -8.23 -7.35
CA GLY A 205 34.63 -6.90 -7.96
C GLY A 205 35.45 -5.84 -7.23
N ASN A 206 35.86 -4.80 -7.95
CA ASN A 206 36.51 -3.63 -7.37
C ASN A 206 35.46 -2.82 -6.59
N ILE A 207 35.66 -2.66 -5.29
CA ILE A 207 34.73 -1.95 -4.40
C ILE A 207 34.40 -0.52 -4.86
N TYR A 208 35.34 0.19 -5.45
CA TYR A 208 35.12 1.54 -5.97
C TYR A 208 34.19 1.54 -7.20
N GLU A 209 34.34 0.56 -8.08
CA GLU A 209 33.49 0.41 -9.27
C GLU A 209 32.08 -0.02 -8.89
N LEU A 210 31.98 -0.95 -7.93
CA LEU A 210 30.69 -1.39 -7.39
C LEU A 210 29.96 -0.24 -6.68
N HIS A 211 30.68 0.56 -5.90
CA HIS A 211 30.08 1.73 -5.24
C HIS A 211 29.56 2.75 -6.27
N ASP A 212 30.33 3.05 -7.32
CA ASP A 212 29.92 3.96 -8.39
C ASP A 212 28.69 3.43 -9.16
N LEU A 213 28.63 2.11 -9.36
CA LEU A 213 27.46 1.45 -9.94
C LEU A 213 26.21 1.67 -9.09
N ILE A 214 26.29 1.38 -7.79
CA ILE A 214 25.17 1.53 -6.86
C ILE A 214 24.70 2.99 -6.78
N ASP A 215 25.62 3.93 -6.65
CA ASP A 215 25.33 5.37 -6.68
C ASP A 215 24.57 5.79 -7.95
N ARG A 216 24.91 5.19 -9.09
CA ARG A 216 24.24 5.42 -10.36
C ARG A 216 22.83 4.85 -10.36
N ILE A 217 22.65 3.62 -9.86
CA ILE A 217 21.33 2.98 -9.74
C ILE A 217 20.41 3.77 -8.79
N GLU A 218 20.90 4.20 -7.63
CA GLU A 218 20.12 5.02 -6.70
C GLU A 218 19.67 6.35 -7.32
N ARG A 219 20.55 7.00 -8.09
CA ARG A 219 20.19 8.20 -8.85
C ARG A 219 19.15 7.94 -9.94
N GLU A 220 19.26 6.85 -10.66
CA GLU A 220 18.27 6.47 -11.67
C GLU A 220 16.90 6.19 -11.08
N LEU A 221 16.83 5.49 -9.95
CA LEU A 221 15.60 5.24 -9.20
C LEU A 221 14.95 6.56 -8.75
N LYS A 222 15.77 7.49 -8.25
CA LYS A 222 15.28 8.82 -7.84
C LYS A 222 14.75 9.64 -9.02
N GLU A 223 15.43 9.61 -10.17
CA GLU A 223 15.03 10.37 -11.36
C GLU A 223 13.81 9.79 -12.07
N LYS A 224 13.75 8.47 -12.21
CA LYS A 224 12.69 7.78 -12.97
C LYS A 224 11.45 7.46 -12.13
N LEU A 225 11.63 7.03 -10.87
CA LEU A 225 10.56 6.55 -10.00
C LEU A 225 10.25 7.50 -8.83
N HIS A 226 11.01 8.60 -8.68
CA HIS A 226 10.82 9.59 -7.63
C HIS A 226 10.84 9.01 -6.21
N CYS A 227 11.64 7.95 -5.97
CA CYS A 227 11.86 7.37 -4.65
C CYS A 227 13.31 7.60 -4.19
N GLU A 228 13.50 7.80 -2.90
CA GLU A 228 14.82 7.79 -2.29
C GLU A 228 15.18 6.35 -1.94
N THR A 229 16.28 5.84 -2.51
CA THR A 229 16.66 4.45 -2.35
C THR A 229 18.02 4.35 -1.68
N VAL A 230 18.17 3.36 -0.80
CA VAL A 230 19.45 2.93 -0.22
C VAL A 230 19.64 1.47 -0.60
N ILE A 231 20.74 1.17 -1.27
CA ILE A 231 21.07 -0.19 -1.71
C ILE A 231 22.25 -0.72 -0.90
N HIS A 232 21.99 -1.80 -0.16
CA HIS A 232 23.04 -2.56 0.50
C HIS A 232 23.71 -3.49 -0.50
N ILE A 233 25.04 -3.49 -0.54
CA ILE A 233 25.82 -4.35 -1.42
C ILE A 233 26.08 -5.68 -0.72
N ASP A 234 25.66 -6.79 -1.30
CA ASP A 234 25.96 -8.14 -0.84
C ASP A 234 26.93 -8.85 -1.80
N PRO A 235 28.23 -8.87 -1.46
CA PRO A 235 29.22 -9.55 -2.27
C PRO A 235 29.03 -11.07 -2.20
N ILE A 236 28.74 -11.71 -3.32
CA ILE A 236 28.66 -13.17 -3.42
C ILE A 236 29.91 -13.77 -4.07
N ASP A 237 30.38 -14.89 -3.54
CA ASP A 237 31.50 -15.64 -4.10
C ASP A 237 31.03 -16.46 -5.31
N VAL A 238 31.08 -15.86 -6.47
CA VAL A 238 30.64 -16.47 -7.75
C VAL A 238 31.64 -17.51 -8.24
N GLY A 239 32.89 -17.45 -7.77
CA GLY A 239 34.01 -18.29 -8.22
C GLY A 239 34.09 -19.65 -7.52
N ASN A 240 33.44 -19.83 -6.38
CA ASN A 240 33.52 -21.08 -5.63
C ASN A 240 32.48 -22.10 -6.10
N VAL A 241 32.88 -22.98 -7.00
CA VAL A 241 32.02 -24.04 -7.59
C VAL A 241 31.24 -24.81 -6.50
N LYS A 242 31.89 -25.10 -5.37
CA LYS A 242 31.26 -25.81 -4.26
C LYS A 242 30.14 -25.02 -3.58
N THR A 243 30.31 -23.70 -3.45
CA THR A 243 29.27 -22.81 -2.88
C THR A 243 28.06 -22.73 -3.80
N VAL A 244 28.28 -22.62 -5.12
CA VAL A 244 27.21 -22.62 -6.13
C VAL A 244 26.44 -23.92 -6.15
N GLU A 245 27.15 -25.05 -6.22
CA GLU A 245 26.52 -26.38 -6.16
C GLU A 245 25.70 -26.57 -4.88
N MET A 246 26.23 -26.14 -3.73
CA MET A 246 25.55 -26.26 -2.46
C MET A 246 24.31 -25.36 -2.38
N LYS A 247 24.38 -24.12 -2.91
CA LYS A 247 23.22 -23.22 -3.04
C LYS A 247 22.09 -23.90 -3.84
N GLU A 248 22.39 -24.47 -5.01
CA GLU A 248 21.39 -25.16 -5.83
C GLU A 248 20.75 -26.35 -5.11
N GLU A 249 21.55 -27.11 -4.37
CA GLU A 249 21.02 -28.24 -3.59
C GLU A 249 20.14 -27.77 -2.43
N MET A 250 20.51 -26.68 -1.76
CA MET A 250 19.69 -26.09 -0.71
C MET A 250 18.38 -25.51 -1.25
N VAL A 251 18.40 -24.84 -2.42
CA VAL A 251 17.17 -24.38 -3.08
C VAL A 251 16.22 -25.55 -3.36
N LYS A 252 16.72 -26.68 -3.85
CA LYS A 252 15.91 -27.89 -4.08
C LYS A 252 15.35 -28.46 -2.77
N LEU A 253 16.17 -28.49 -1.71
CA LEU A 253 15.79 -29.02 -0.40
C LEU A 253 14.68 -28.17 0.23
N VAL A 254 14.81 -26.85 0.21
CA VAL A 254 13.84 -25.92 0.78
C VAL A 254 12.54 -25.92 -0.03
N LYS A 255 12.62 -25.91 -1.36
CA LYS A 255 11.43 -26.05 -2.24
C LYS A 255 10.71 -27.40 -2.09
N ALA A 256 11.38 -28.44 -1.67
CA ALA A 256 10.74 -29.72 -1.36
C ALA A 256 9.90 -29.68 -0.06
N ILE A 257 10.04 -28.66 0.78
CA ILE A 257 9.20 -28.41 1.96
C ILE A 257 7.93 -27.67 1.52
N ASP A 258 8.10 -26.57 0.78
CA ASP A 258 7.02 -25.81 0.13
C ASP A 258 7.60 -25.10 -1.10
N GLU A 259 6.96 -25.25 -2.28
CA GLU A 259 7.44 -24.68 -3.55
C GLU A 259 7.52 -23.14 -3.55
N ARG A 260 6.81 -22.48 -2.64
CA ARG A 260 6.77 -21.03 -2.48
C ARG A 260 7.94 -20.46 -1.69
N LEU A 261 8.72 -21.32 -1.01
CA LEU A 261 9.89 -20.87 -0.25
C LEU A 261 11.03 -20.51 -1.22
N THR A 262 11.72 -19.42 -0.91
CA THR A 262 12.91 -18.97 -1.64
C THR A 262 14.08 -18.78 -0.68
N ILE A 263 15.30 -18.95 -1.21
CA ILE A 263 16.56 -18.74 -0.47
C ILE A 263 17.28 -17.55 -1.05
N HIS A 264 17.78 -16.69 -0.16
CA HIS A 264 18.59 -15.54 -0.48
C HIS A 264 19.88 -15.53 0.36
N ASP A 265 20.84 -14.69 -0.01
CA ASP A 265 22.11 -14.44 0.69
C ASP A 265 22.86 -15.71 1.13
N PHE A 266 22.87 -16.74 0.26
CA PHE A 266 23.53 -18.02 0.55
C PHE A 266 25.06 -17.86 0.57
N ARG A 267 25.65 -18.17 1.70
CA ARG A 267 27.12 -18.17 1.91
C ARG A 267 27.54 -19.38 2.72
N MET A 268 28.77 -19.81 2.53
CA MET A 268 29.37 -20.92 3.26
C MET A 268 30.56 -20.46 4.05
N VAL A 269 30.58 -20.84 5.34
CA VAL A 269 31.78 -20.72 6.18
C VAL A 269 32.32 -22.14 6.44
N THR A 270 33.52 -22.42 5.88
CA THR A 270 34.16 -23.71 6.00
C THR A 270 35.08 -23.75 7.21
N GLY A 271 34.78 -24.62 8.19
CA GLY A 271 35.63 -24.92 9.33
C GLY A 271 36.37 -26.25 9.15
N THR A 272 37.27 -26.55 10.07
CA THR A 272 38.04 -27.81 10.12
C THR A 272 37.23 -28.98 10.71
N THR A 273 36.21 -28.69 11.51
CA THR A 273 35.39 -29.69 12.21
C THR A 273 33.93 -29.69 11.72
N HIS A 274 33.46 -28.57 11.23
CA HIS A 274 32.09 -28.41 10.72
C HIS A 274 32.04 -27.27 9.71
N HIS A 275 30.97 -27.25 8.92
CA HIS A 275 30.72 -26.20 7.94
C HIS A 275 29.39 -25.54 8.27
N ASN A 276 29.31 -24.21 8.13
CA ASN A 276 28.07 -23.47 8.28
C ASN A 276 27.57 -23.00 6.91
N MET A 277 26.32 -23.28 6.62
CA MET A 277 25.57 -22.69 5.52
C MET A 277 24.69 -21.59 6.11
N ILE A 278 24.92 -20.36 5.70
CA ILE A 278 24.22 -19.18 6.16
C ILE A 278 23.37 -18.68 5.02
N PHE A 279 22.09 -18.51 5.24
CA PHE A 279 21.16 -18.04 4.20
C PHE A 279 19.83 -17.61 4.81
N ASP A 280 19.11 -16.79 4.08
CA ASP A 280 17.77 -16.33 4.42
C ASP A 280 16.72 -17.15 3.70
N VAL A 281 15.63 -17.47 4.39
CA VAL A 281 14.48 -18.15 3.82
C VAL A 281 13.27 -17.23 3.86
N VAL A 282 12.72 -16.90 2.69
CA VAL A 282 11.52 -16.10 2.59
C VAL A 282 10.30 -17.00 2.57
N ILE A 283 9.38 -16.75 3.52
CA ILE A 283 8.12 -17.47 3.66
C ILE A 283 6.94 -16.59 3.22
N PRO A 284 5.88 -17.16 2.62
CA PRO A 284 4.65 -16.42 2.36
C PRO A 284 3.93 -16.07 3.68
N ALA A 285 3.14 -14.98 3.67
CA ALA A 285 2.44 -14.49 4.86
C ALA A 285 1.41 -15.49 5.45
N ASP A 286 0.93 -16.44 4.64
CA ASP A 286 0.00 -17.52 5.03
C ASP A 286 0.70 -18.85 5.37
N PHE A 287 2.02 -18.84 5.56
CA PHE A 287 2.79 -20.04 5.85
C PHE A 287 2.39 -20.62 7.21
N LYS A 288 2.21 -21.94 7.28
CA LYS A 288 1.58 -22.59 8.44
C LYS A 288 2.55 -22.99 9.55
N LEU A 289 3.81 -23.22 9.22
CA LEU A 289 4.82 -23.59 10.21
C LEU A 289 5.37 -22.33 10.88
N SER A 290 5.74 -22.44 12.14
CA SER A 290 6.51 -21.39 12.82
C SER A 290 7.92 -21.31 12.23
N GLN A 291 8.58 -20.17 12.43
CA GLN A 291 9.96 -19.97 11.98
C GLN A 291 10.91 -21.01 12.59
N GLU A 292 10.73 -21.34 13.87
CA GLU A 292 11.54 -22.35 14.57
C GLU A 292 11.33 -23.75 14.00
N GLU A 293 10.08 -24.16 13.77
CA GLU A 293 9.77 -25.45 13.15
C GLU A 293 10.37 -25.59 11.75
N LEU A 294 10.34 -24.51 10.96
CA LEU A 294 10.94 -24.51 9.63
C LEU A 294 12.47 -24.67 9.70
N LYS A 295 13.14 -23.93 10.59
CA LYS A 295 14.60 -24.04 10.82
C LYS A 295 14.99 -25.44 11.21
N ASP A 296 14.27 -26.06 12.13
CA ASP A 296 14.52 -27.44 12.58
C ASP A 296 14.33 -28.46 11.45
N ILE A 297 13.29 -28.32 10.65
CA ILE A 297 13.03 -29.21 9.50
C ILE A 297 14.17 -29.10 8.48
N ILE A 298 14.61 -27.88 8.16
CA ILE A 298 15.72 -27.67 7.22
C ILE A 298 17.00 -28.28 7.77
N GLN A 299 17.32 -28.03 9.05
CA GLN A 299 18.53 -28.57 9.68
C GLN A 299 18.52 -30.12 9.67
N MET A 300 17.41 -30.76 10.01
CA MET A 300 17.29 -32.22 9.96
C MET A 300 17.54 -32.76 8.55
N LYS A 301 16.92 -32.16 7.53
CA LYS A 301 17.12 -32.56 6.13
C LYS A 301 18.56 -32.34 5.66
N VAL A 302 19.25 -31.34 6.15
CA VAL A 302 20.66 -31.09 5.86
C VAL A 302 21.52 -32.16 6.48
N TRP A 303 21.30 -32.53 7.74
CA TRP A 303 22.05 -33.60 8.41
C TRP A 303 21.86 -35.00 7.81
N GLU A 304 20.68 -35.26 7.25
CA GLU A 304 20.44 -36.52 6.51
C GLU A 304 21.38 -36.66 5.30
N LYS A 305 21.76 -35.53 4.67
CA LYS A 305 22.57 -35.51 3.46
C LYS A 305 24.03 -35.13 3.71
N TRP A 306 24.25 -34.24 4.66
CA TRP A 306 25.57 -33.68 5.03
C TRP A 306 25.69 -33.56 6.56
N PRO A 307 26.14 -34.60 7.26
CA PRO A 307 26.17 -34.65 8.74
C PRO A 307 27.04 -33.57 9.40
N ASP A 308 28.07 -33.09 8.72
CA ASP A 308 29.02 -32.12 9.23
C ASP A 308 28.62 -30.66 8.90
N TYR A 309 27.41 -30.46 8.33
CA TYR A 309 26.91 -29.12 7.95
C TYR A 309 25.81 -28.66 8.90
N TYR A 310 25.95 -27.42 9.35
CA TYR A 310 24.96 -26.70 10.14
C TYR A 310 24.37 -25.58 9.32
N VAL A 311 23.11 -25.26 9.57
CA VAL A 311 22.44 -24.13 8.93
C VAL A 311 22.23 -22.99 9.92
N VAL A 312 22.55 -21.78 9.51
CA VAL A 312 22.21 -20.55 10.19
C VAL A 312 21.20 -19.84 9.27
N ILE A 313 19.95 -19.78 9.70
CA ILE A 313 18.84 -19.32 8.85
C ILE A 313 18.18 -18.12 9.52
N ASP A 314 18.05 -17.04 8.77
CA ASP A 314 17.05 -16.02 9.06
C ASP A 314 15.79 -16.27 8.23
N VAL A 315 14.62 -16.06 8.85
CA VAL A 315 13.33 -16.32 8.21
C VAL A 315 12.58 -15.02 8.05
N ASP A 316 12.45 -14.59 6.80
CA ASP A 316 11.75 -13.39 6.42
C ASP A 316 10.35 -13.69 5.90
N THR A 317 9.42 -12.78 6.15
CA THR A 317 8.07 -12.90 5.62
C THR A 317 7.93 -12.04 4.38
N ALA A 318 7.58 -12.64 3.23
CA ALA A 318 7.29 -11.88 2.03
C ALA A 318 5.99 -11.09 2.22
N TYR A 319 6.11 -9.78 2.30
CA TYR A 319 4.96 -8.86 2.29
C TYR A 319 4.63 -8.37 0.87
N VAL A 320 5.48 -8.72 -0.10
CA VAL A 320 5.32 -8.35 -1.52
C VAL A 320 5.68 -9.56 -2.38
N TYR A 321 4.77 -9.94 -3.26
CA TYR A 321 4.94 -11.03 -4.25
C TYR A 321 5.42 -10.50 -5.58
#